data_1fc73696fcf7c65d9590157595c40efc
#
_entry.id   1fc73696fcf7c65d9590157595c40efc
#
_cell.length_a   1.000
_cell.length_b   1.000
_cell.length_c   1.000
_cell.angle_alpha   90.00
_cell.angle_beta   90.00
_cell.angle_gamma   90.00
#
_symmetry.space_group_name_H-M   'P 1'
#
loop_
_entity.id
_entity.type
_entity.pdbx_description
1 polymer ?
#
loop_
_entity_poly.entity_id
_entity_poly.type
_entity_poly.pdbx_seq_one_letter_code
_entity_poly.pdbx_strand_id
1 'polypeptide(L)'
;SGFEIYGTHIELQNAARDVILLALAGASLALTTKECRKLNNFTWEPILEVAKLFIGIFISMIPAIAILRAGTDGALAGVINMVFHEGQPVNAMFFWLTGILSSFLDNAPTYLVFFNTAGGDAVHLMTDWTETLSAISAGAVFMGAVTYIGNAPNFMVRSIAEDQGVKMPSFFGYMLWSVGILFPCFALITYLFFM
;
A
#
# COMPACT_ATOMS: atom_id res chain seq x y z
N SER A 1 -6.08 9.33 25.83
CA SER A 1 -4.96 9.24 26.79
C SER A 1 -3.80 8.51 26.13
N GLY A 2 -2.63 9.09 26.15
CA GLY A 2 -1.41 8.57 25.55
C GLY A 2 -0.18 9.16 26.25
N PHE A 3 0.99 8.74 25.82
CA PHE A 3 2.28 9.24 26.30
C PHE A 3 3.16 9.62 25.10
N GLU A 4 4.09 10.56 25.32
CA GLU A 4 5.03 10.99 24.29
C GLU A 4 6.37 10.27 24.44
N ILE A 5 6.86 9.72 23.32
CA ILE A 5 8.22 9.19 23.21
C ILE A 5 8.90 9.88 22.03
N TYR A 6 10.02 10.55 22.28
CA TYR A 6 10.79 11.27 21.26
C TYR A 6 9.94 12.20 20.35
N GLY A 7 8.97 12.93 20.95
CA GLY A 7 8.09 13.86 20.22
C GLY A 7 6.98 13.18 19.42
N THR A 8 6.79 11.86 19.58
CA THR A 8 5.69 11.12 18.95
C THR A 8 4.64 10.77 20.00
N HIS A 9 3.39 11.19 19.78
CA HIS A 9 2.27 10.86 20.66
C HIS A 9 1.81 9.42 20.40
N ILE A 10 1.96 8.55 21.39
CA ILE A 10 1.51 7.16 21.36
C ILE A 10 0.24 7.03 22.19
N GLU A 11 -0.86 6.69 21.54
CA GLU A 11 -2.11 6.41 22.24
C GLU A 11 -2.01 5.12 23.05
N LEU A 12 -2.55 5.14 24.28
CA LEU A 12 -2.51 3.98 25.17
C LEU A 12 -3.15 2.73 24.56
N GLN A 13 -4.19 2.90 23.76
CA GLN A 13 -4.85 1.80 23.04
C GLN A 13 -3.91 1.12 22.04
N ASN A 14 -3.07 1.88 21.34
CA ASN A 14 -2.12 1.33 20.38
C ASN A 14 -1.01 0.55 21.11
N ALA A 15 -0.47 1.10 22.19
CA ALA A 15 0.51 0.41 23.02
C ALA A 15 -0.07 -0.89 23.62
N ALA A 16 -1.29 -0.85 24.14
CA ALA A 16 -1.98 -2.02 24.68
C ALA A 16 -2.21 -3.09 23.61
N ARG A 17 -2.67 -2.69 22.41
CA ARG A 17 -2.82 -3.60 21.27
C ARG A 17 -1.49 -4.31 20.94
N ASP A 18 -0.41 -3.58 20.85
CA ASP A 18 0.89 -4.13 20.45
C ASP A 18 1.43 -5.10 21.51
N VAL A 19 1.26 -4.78 22.81
CA VAL A 19 1.60 -5.68 23.92
C VAL A 19 0.75 -6.96 23.87
N ILE A 20 -0.56 -6.85 23.63
CA ILE A 20 -1.47 -8.00 23.53
C ILE A 20 -1.06 -8.88 22.33
N LEU A 21 -0.76 -8.30 21.17
CA LEU A 21 -0.33 -9.05 19.99
C LEU A 21 0.98 -9.81 20.24
N LEU A 22 1.95 -9.18 20.89
CA LEU A 22 3.21 -9.84 21.28
C LEU A 22 2.98 -10.96 22.31
N ALA A 23 2.11 -10.74 23.30
CA ALA A 23 1.75 -11.76 24.27
C ALA A 23 1.05 -12.97 23.62
N LEU A 24 0.12 -12.74 22.68
CA LEU A 24 -0.55 -13.79 21.92
C LEU A 24 0.43 -14.56 21.02
N ALA A 25 1.35 -13.86 20.36
CA ALA A 25 2.40 -14.50 19.58
C ALA A 25 3.29 -15.37 20.47
N GLY A 26 3.72 -14.87 21.63
CA GLY A 26 4.50 -15.63 22.61
C GLY A 26 3.74 -16.85 23.14
N ALA A 27 2.47 -16.69 23.48
CA ALA A 27 1.60 -17.78 23.90
C ALA A 27 1.45 -18.85 22.80
N SER A 28 1.21 -18.44 21.56
CA SER A 28 1.16 -19.33 20.41
C SER A 28 2.46 -20.13 20.25
N LEU A 29 3.61 -19.46 20.40
CA LEU A 29 4.91 -20.11 20.32
C LEU A 29 5.14 -21.13 21.47
N ALA A 30 4.66 -20.82 22.66
CA ALA A 30 4.81 -21.68 23.83
C ALA A 30 3.85 -22.87 23.82
N LEU A 31 2.61 -22.66 23.38
CA LEU A 31 1.55 -23.68 23.42
C LEU A 31 1.54 -24.60 22.20
N THR A 32 2.05 -24.16 21.06
CA THR A 32 2.10 -24.97 19.84
C THR A 32 3.23 -25.99 19.90
N THR A 33 2.91 -27.26 19.71
CA THR A 33 3.89 -28.34 19.71
C THR A 33 4.86 -28.25 18.53
N LYS A 34 6.09 -28.72 18.72
CA LYS A 34 7.10 -28.79 17.65
C LYS A 34 6.64 -29.63 16.46
N GLU A 35 5.86 -30.65 16.72
CA GLU A 35 5.31 -31.54 15.69
C GLU A 35 4.30 -30.81 14.80
N CYS A 36 3.39 -30.05 15.39
CA CYS A 36 2.43 -29.21 14.65
C CYS A 36 3.15 -28.22 13.73
N ARG A 37 4.19 -27.55 14.22
CA ARG A 37 4.98 -26.61 13.39
C ARG A 37 5.70 -27.30 12.24
N LYS A 38 6.26 -28.49 12.50
CA LYS A 38 6.95 -29.28 11.47
C LYS A 38 5.99 -29.76 10.38
N LEU A 39 4.80 -30.23 10.77
CA LEU A 39 3.76 -30.65 9.83
C LEU A 39 3.21 -29.51 8.96
N ASN A 40 3.17 -28.31 9.51
CA ASN A 40 2.74 -27.09 8.80
C ASN A 40 3.89 -26.37 8.08
N ASN A 41 5.09 -26.94 8.03
CA ASN A 41 6.28 -26.32 7.43
C ASN A 41 6.51 -24.87 7.91
N PHE A 42 6.24 -24.61 9.21
CA PHE A 42 6.37 -23.27 9.76
C PHE A 42 7.83 -22.80 9.72
N THR A 43 8.06 -21.66 9.08
CA THR A 43 9.34 -20.95 9.07
C THR A 43 9.16 -19.49 9.43
N TRP A 44 10.19 -18.84 9.94
CA TRP A 44 10.22 -17.41 10.21
C TRP A 44 10.53 -16.56 8.97
N GLU A 45 10.91 -17.21 7.88
CA GLU A 45 11.39 -16.56 6.66
C GLU A 45 10.41 -15.52 6.11
N PRO A 46 9.10 -15.83 5.94
CA PRO A 46 8.14 -14.85 5.43
C PRO A 46 7.98 -13.62 6.33
N ILE A 47 8.01 -13.80 7.64
CA ILE A 47 7.88 -12.70 8.61
C ILE A 47 9.12 -11.80 8.57
N LEU A 48 10.31 -12.40 8.47
CA LEU A 48 11.56 -11.65 8.37
C LEU A 48 11.70 -10.90 7.04
N GLU A 49 11.24 -11.47 5.94
CA GLU A 49 11.20 -10.80 4.64
C GLU A 49 10.29 -9.58 4.68
N VAL A 50 9.07 -9.73 5.19
CA VAL A 50 8.12 -8.64 5.35
C VAL A 50 8.69 -7.56 6.28
N ALA A 51 9.29 -7.92 7.41
CA ALA A 51 9.89 -6.96 8.32
C ALA A 51 11.02 -6.15 7.66
N LYS A 52 11.91 -6.80 6.92
CA LYS A 52 12.99 -6.13 6.15
C LYS A 52 12.43 -5.21 5.08
N LEU A 53 11.39 -5.67 4.36
CA LEU A 53 10.70 -4.88 3.34
C LEU A 53 10.12 -3.59 3.94
N PHE A 54 9.35 -3.70 5.03
CA PHE A 54 8.75 -2.53 5.67
C PHE A 54 9.80 -1.56 6.23
N ILE A 55 10.87 -2.04 6.84
CA ILE A 55 11.98 -1.17 7.28
C ILE A 55 12.55 -0.39 6.09
N GLY A 56 12.82 -1.07 4.97
CA GLY A 56 13.32 -0.42 3.75
C GLY A 56 12.34 0.62 3.20
N ILE A 57 11.06 0.29 3.15
CA ILE A 57 9.98 1.19 2.70
C ILE A 57 9.92 2.44 3.59
N PHE A 58 9.82 2.29 4.91
CA PHE A 58 9.70 3.45 5.81
C PHE A 58 10.92 4.35 5.77
N ILE A 59 12.12 3.79 5.70
CA ILE A 59 13.36 4.60 5.57
C ILE A 59 13.36 5.35 4.25
N SER A 60 12.99 4.72 3.13
CA SER A 60 12.98 5.35 1.81
C SER A 60 11.84 6.37 1.63
N MET A 61 10.77 6.26 2.40
CA MET A 61 9.66 7.22 2.39
C MET A 61 10.03 8.57 3.00
N ILE A 62 10.95 8.64 3.94
CA ILE A 62 11.34 9.90 4.60
C ILE A 62 11.76 10.96 3.57
N PRO A 63 12.73 10.72 2.68
CA PRO A 63 13.10 11.69 1.65
C PRO A 63 11.99 11.90 0.62
N ALA A 64 11.22 10.86 0.27
CA ALA A 64 10.12 10.99 -0.68
C ALA A 64 9.02 11.95 -0.17
N ILE A 65 8.63 11.84 1.10
CA ILE A 65 7.67 12.75 1.73
C ILE A 65 8.24 14.18 1.82
N ALA A 66 9.54 14.33 2.11
CA ALA A 66 10.17 15.64 2.14
C ALA A 66 10.14 16.33 0.75
N ILE A 67 10.39 15.57 -0.32
CA ILE A 67 10.30 16.06 -1.70
C ILE A 67 8.86 16.45 -2.07
N LEU A 68 7.87 15.64 -1.67
CA LEU A 68 6.46 15.93 -1.91
C LEU A 68 5.99 17.18 -1.17
N ARG A 69 6.43 17.36 0.09
CA ARG A 69 6.10 18.57 0.88
C ARG A 69 6.69 19.86 0.33
N ALA A 70 7.73 19.77 -0.49
CA ALA A 70 8.27 20.93 -1.22
C ALA A 70 7.30 21.46 -2.30
N GLY A 71 6.24 20.72 -2.59
CA GLY A 71 5.16 21.17 -3.47
C GLY A 71 5.63 21.47 -4.89
N THR A 72 5.14 22.56 -5.43
CA THR A 72 5.49 23.02 -6.78
C THR A 72 6.92 23.49 -6.94
N ASP A 73 7.64 23.72 -5.83
CA ASP A 73 9.08 24.06 -5.83
C ASP A 73 9.98 22.81 -5.74
N GLY A 74 9.39 21.62 -5.58
CA GLY A 74 10.09 20.35 -5.45
C GLY A 74 10.32 19.61 -6.77
N ALA A 75 11.13 18.55 -6.70
CA ALA A 75 11.44 17.69 -7.85
C ALA A 75 10.21 16.98 -8.43
N LEU A 76 9.12 16.87 -7.69
CA LEU A 76 7.84 16.27 -8.11
C LEU A 76 6.78 17.31 -8.50
N ALA A 77 7.18 18.56 -8.75
CA ALA A 77 6.27 19.63 -9.21
C ALA A 77 5.40 19.18 -10.40
N GLY A 78 5.95 18.41 -11.33
CA GLY A 78 5.21 17.87 -12.48
C GLY A 78 4.05 16.98 -12.05
N VAL A 79 4.24 16.11 -11.06
CA VAL A 79 3.19 15.22 -10.54
C VAL A 79 2.11 16.05 -9.83
N ILE A 80 2.52 17.02 -9.01
CA ILE A 80 1.61 17.87 -8.27
C ILE A 80 0.73 18.71 -9.23
N ASN A 81 1.33 19.28 -10.27
CA ASN A 81 0.61 20.01 -11.31
C ASN A 81 -0.36 19.14 -12.11
N MET A 82 -0.16 17.84 -12.16
CA MET A 82 -1.09 16.90 -12.82
C MET A 82 -2.29 16.54 -11.94
N VAL A 83 -2.08 16.45 -10.62
CA VAL A 83 -3.14 16.05 -9.67
C VAL A 83 -3.96 17.24 -9.15
N PHE A 84 -3.48 18.47 -9.37
CA PHE A 84 -4.22 19.70 -9.02
C PHE A 84 -4.43 20.59 -10.24
N HIS A 85 -5.63 21.16 -10.34
CA HIS A 85 -5.97 22.18 -11.31
C HIS A 85 -6.60 23.37 -10.57
N GLU A 86 -5.99 24.56 -10.70
CA GLU A 86 -6.44 25.78 -9.98
C GLU A 86 -6.62 25.59 -8.47
N GLY A 87 -5.77 24.78 -7.83
CA GLY A 87 -5.82 24.49 -6.41
C GLY A 87 -6.87 23.46 -6.00
N GLN A 88 -7.62 22.90 -6.95
CA GLN A 88 -8.59 21.83 -6.70
C GLN A 88 -8.01 20.47 -7.11
N PRO A 89 -8.29 19.40 -6.35
CA PRO A 89 -7.82 18.06 -6.69
C PRO A 89 -8.55 17.52 -7.93
N VAL A 90 -7.80 16.92 -8.85
CA VAL A 90 -8.33 16.20 -10.00
C VAL A 90 -8.42 14.71 -9.63
N ASN A 91 -9.59 14.26 -9.18
CA ASN A 91 -9.79 12.92 -8.62
C ASN A 91 -9.39 11.80 -9.59
N ALA A 92 -9.70 11.94 -10.88
CA ALA A 92 -9.29 11.01 -11.90
C ALA A 92 -7.75 10.87 -11.98
N MET A 93 -7.01 11.98 -11.87
CA MET A 93 -5.54 11.95 -11.89
C MET A 93 -4.98 11.35 -10.60
N PHE A 94 -5.56 11.63 -9.45
CA PHE A 94 -5.21 10.95 -8.20
C PHE A 94 -5.41 9.44 -8.31
N PHE A 95 -6.53 8.98 -8.86
CA PHE A 95 -6.80 7.56 -9.08
C PHE A 95 -5.75 6.90 -9.97
N TRP A 96 -5.50 7.46 -11.17
CA TRP A 96 -4.61 6.86 -12.14
C TRP A 96 -3.14 6.90 -11.74
N LEU A 97 -2.65 8.04 -11.22
CA LEU A 97 -1.23 8.15 -10.83
C LEU A 97 -0.92 7.30 -9.60
N THR A 98 -1.82 7.31 -8.60
CA THR A 98 -1.70 6.40 -7.45
C THR A 98 -1.70 4.95 -7.92
N GLY A 99 -2.61 4.59 -8.81
CA GLY A 99 -2.74 3.24 -9.29
C GLY A 99 -1.56 2.76 -10.12
N ILE A 100 -1.07 3.57 -11.05
CA ILE A 100 0.13 3.24 -11.84
C ILE A 100 1.32 3.01 -10.93
N LEU A 101 1.53 3.87 -9.94
CA LEU A 101 2.62 3.71 -8.99
C LEU A 101 2.42 2.43 -8.15
N SER A 102 1.20 2.15 -7.70
CA SER A 102 0.85 0.95 -6.93
C SER A 102 1.00 -0.35 -7.72
N SER A 103 0.94 -0.29 -9.05
CA SER A 103 1.19 -1.45 -9.90
C SER A 103 2.62 -1.98 -9.80
N PHE A 104 3.57 -1.15 -9.36
CA PHE A 104 5.00 -1.48 -9.23
C PHE A 104 5.51 -1.42 -7.80
N LEU A 105 4.82 -0.70 -6.93
CA LEU A 105 5.12 -0.59 -5.50
C LEU A 105 3.96 -1.18 -4.69
N ASP A 106 4.21 -1.50 -3.43
CA ASP A 106 3.15 -1.96 -2.53
C ASP A 106 2.09 -0.85 -2.31
N ASN A 107 0.85 -1.26 -2.04
CA ASN A 107 -0.30 -0.37 -1.86
C ASN A 107 -0.09 0.66 -0.74
N ALA A 108 0.43 0.22 0.41
CA ALA A 108 0.54 1.07 1.59
C ALA A 108 1.50 2.25 1.40
N PRO A 109 2.74 2.08 0.92
CA PRO A 109 3.62 3.22 0.65
C PRO A 109 3.06 4.14 -0.43
N THR A 110 2.45 3.60 -1.47
CA THR A 110 1.86 4.39 -2.54
C THR A 110 0.69 5.24 -2.02
N TYR A 111 -0.20 4.66 -1.23
CA TYR A 111 -1.28 5.39 -0.57
C TYR A 111 -0.73 6.56 0.26
N LEU A 112 0.27 6.32 1.09
CA LEU A 112 0.84 7.35 1.95
C LEU A 112 1.51 8.49 1.17
N VAL A 113 2.14 8.19 0.04
CA VAL A 113 2.70 9.21 -0.86
C VAL A 113 1.61 10.15 -1.35
N PHE A 114 0.52 9.62 -1.94
CA PHE A 114 -0.55 10.45 -2.49
C PHE A 114 -1.45 11.08 -1.41
N PHE A 115 -1.62 10.43 -0.27
CA PHE A 115 -2.26 11.02 0.90
C PHE A 115 -1.52 12.30 1.36
N ASN A 116 -0.18 12.25 1.44
CA ASN A 116 0.63 13.43 1.77
C ASN A 116 0.64 14.46 0.63
N THR A 117 0.59 14.05 -0.63
CA THR A 117 0.45 14.96 -1.79
C THR A 117 -0.88 15.72 -1.71
N ALA A 118 -1.94 15.10 -1.25
CA ALA A 118 -3.25 15.72 -1.02
C ALA A 118 -3.33 16.53 0.30
N GLY A 119 -2.20 16.89 0.90
CA GLY A 119 -2.11 17.73 2.09
C GLY A 119 -1.86 16.98 3.39
N GLY A 120 -2.09 15.66 3.46
CA GLY A 120 -1.80 14.82 4.63
C GLY A 120 -2.70 15.04 5.84
N ASP A 121 -3.76 15.84 5.72
CA ASP A 121 -4.75 16.06 6.78
C ASP A 121 -5.90 15.06 6.63
N ALA A 122 -5.97 14.10 7.55
CA ALA A 122 -6.98 13.06 7.52
C ALA A 122 -8.41 13.60 7.71
N VAL A 123 -8.58 14.63 8.55
CA VAL A 123 -9.91 15.21 8.80
C VAL A 123 -10.41 15.91 7.54
N HIS A 124 -9.57 16.75 6.94
CA HIS A 124 -9.90 17.46 5.70
C HIS A 124 -10.20 16.50 4.54
N LEU A 125 -9.39 15.46 4.37
CA LEU A 125 -9.61 14.46 3.34
C LEU A 125 -10.86 13.59 3.57
N MET A 126 -11.26 13.39 4.82
CA MET A 126 -12.48 12.64 5.15
C MET A 126 -13.76 13.48 5.08
N THR A 127 -13.65 14.81 5.08
CA THR A 127 -14.79 15.71 5.08
C THR A 127 -14.95 16.45 3.75
N ASP A 128 -13.95 17.26 3.39
CA ASP A 128 -14.04 18.17 2.24
C ASP A 128 -13.58 17.49 0.93
N TRP A 129 -12.59 16.58 1.00
CA TRP A 129 -12.02 15.89 -0.15
C TRP A 129 -12.21 14.38 -0.10
N THR A 130 -13.39 13.94 0.30
CA THR A 130 -13.76 12.52 0.43
C THR A 130 -13.60 11.75 -0.89
N GLU A 131 -13.94 12.37 -2.00
CA GLU A 131 -13.76 11.75 -3.33
C GLU A 131 -12.29 11.59 -3.70
N THR A 132 -11.45 12.55 -3.35
CA THR A 132 -10.00 12.47 -3.56
C THR A 132 -9.40 11.35 -2.73
N LEU A 133 -9.79 11.24 -1.46
CA LEU A 133 -9.36 10.14 -0.60
C LEU A 133 -9.80 8.79 -1.14
N SER A 134 -11.03 8.71 -1.65
CA SER A 134 -11.57 7.50 -2.30
C SER A 134 -10.81 7.16 -3.57
N ALA A 135 -10.44 8.16 -4.38
CA ALA A 135 -9.64 7.97 -5.59
C ALA A 135 -8.24 7.43 -5.27
N ILE A 136 -7.56 8.00 -4.28
CA ILE A 136 -6.26 7.53 -3.80
C ILE A 136 -6.37 6.09 -3.29
N SER A 137 -7.36 5.80 -2.47
CA SER A 137 -7.57 4.47 -1.88
C SER A 137 -7.87 3.42 -2.95
N ALA A 138 -8.80 3.73 -3.86
CA ALA A 138 -9.18 2.84 -4.95
C ALA A 138 -8.01 2.60 -5.92
N GLY A 139 -7.28 3.66 -6.30
CA GLY A 139 -6.09 3.55 -7.15
C GLY A 139 -5.03 2.67 -6.51
N ALA A 140 -4.69 2.92 -5.26
CA ALA A 140 -3.69 2.14 -4.53
C ALA A 140 -4.05 0.66 -4.43
N VAL A 141 -5.31 0.33 -4.16
CA VAL A 141 -5.74 -1.07 -3.94
C VAL A 141 -5.99 -1.79 -5.26
N PHE A 142 -6.77 -1.20 -6.17
CA PHE A 142 -7.22 -1.90 -7.37
C PHE A 142 -6.10 -2.14 -8.38
N MET A 143 -5.26 -1.14 -8.61
CA MET A 143 -4.21 -1.27 -9.60
C MET A 143 -2.99 -2.05 -9.10
N GLY A 144 -2.88 -2.34 -7.80
CA GLY A 144 -1.93 -3.31 -7.28
C GLY A 144 -2.09 -4.72 -7.87
N ALA A 145 -3.28 -5.03 -8.42
CA ALA A 145 -3.54 -6.29 -9.11
C ALA A 145 -2.97 -6.36 -10.55
N VAL A 146 -2.48 -5.25 -11.10
CA VAL A 146 -2.01 -5.19 -12.50
C VAL A 146 -0.71 -5.97 -12.71
N THR A 147 0.14 -6.07 -11.70
CA THR A 147 1.39 -6.84 -11.76
C THR A 147 1.50 -7.85 -10.62
N TYR A 148 2.43 -8.78 -10.74
CA TYR A 148 2.74 -9.71 -9.65
C TYR A 148 3.41 -9.04 -8.45
N ILE A 149 4.09 -7.91 -8.66
CA ILE A 149 4.85 -7.20 -7.62
C ILE A 149 4.09 -6.03 -7.01
N GLY A 150 2.98 -5.61 -7.60
CA GLY A 150 2.17 -4.50 -7.10
C GLY A 150 1.45 -4.81 -5.77
N ASN A 151 1.46 -6.08 -5.36
CA ASN A 151 0.88 -6.51 -4.10
C ASN A 151 1.55 -7.81 -3.64
N ALA A 152 2.05 -7.86 -2.39
CA ALA A 152 2.70 -9.04 -1.85
C ALA A 152 1.88 -10.34 -1.94
N PRO A 153 0.54 -10.35 -1.66
CA PRO A 153 -0.30 -11.52 -1.88
C PRO A 153 -0.29 -12.06 -3.31
N ASN A 154 -0.22 -11.22 -4.33
CA ASN A 154 -0.20 -11.68 -5.74
C ASN A 154 1.03 -12.52 -6.04
N PHE A 155 2.18 -12.08 -5.55
CA PHE A 155 3.44 -12.82 -5.71
C PHE A 155 3.39 -14.16 -4.97
N MET A 156 2.84 -14.15 -3.75
CA MET A 156 2.70 -15.36 -2.93
C MET A 156 1.76 -16.39 -3.59
N VAL A 157 0.61 -15.95 -4.10
CA VAL A 157 -0.35 -16.83 -4.80
C VAL A 157 0.29 -17.43 -6.05
N ARG A 158 1.06 -16.65 -6.81
CA ARG A 158 1.82 -17.15 -7.95
C ARG A 158 2.80 -18.24 -7.52
N SER A 159 3.60 -17.99 -6.49
CA SER A 159 4.58 -18.93 -5.97
C SER A 159 3.92 -20.25 -5.54
N ILE A 160 2.81 -20.17 -4.81
CA ILE A 160 2.04 -21.35 -4.40
C ILE A 160 1.50 -22.12 -5.60
N ALA A 161 0.98 -21.43 -6.63
CA ALA A 161 0.47 -22.07 -7.83
C ALA A 161 1.58 -22.82 -8.59
N GLU A 162 2.76 -22.21 -8.74
CA GLU A 162 3.93 -22.82 -9.37
C GLU A 162 4.43 -24.04 -8.58
N ASP A 163 4.46 -23.97 -7.24
CA ASP A 163 4.81 -25.09 -6.36
C ASP A 163 3.82 -26.26 -6.48
N GLN A 164 2.55 -25.98 -6.78
CA GLN A 164 1.52 -27.00 -7.04
C GLN A 164 1.52 -27.49 -8.50
N GLY A 165 2.53 -27.12 -9.30
CA GLY A 165 2.69 -27.54 -10.68
C GLY A 165 1.81 -26.81 -11.70
N VAL A 166 1.16 -25.72 -11.30
CA VAL A 166 0.40 -24.86 -12.21
C VAL A 166 1.35 -23.91 -12.92
N LYS A 167 1.43 -24.00 -14.25
CA LYS A 167 2.28 -23.13 -15.04
C LYS A 167 1.68 -21.73 -15.13
N MET A 168 2.29 -20.80 -14.41
CA MET A 168 1.86 -19.39 -14.41
C MET A 168 2.48 -18.61 -15.59
N PRO A 169 1.79 -17.57 -16.10
CA PRO A 169 2.34 -16.68 -17.12
C PRO A 169 3.62 -15.97 -16.65
N SER A 170 4.47 -15.60 -17.60
CA SER A 170 5.59 -14.70 -17.32
C SER A 170 5.09 -13.34 -16.82
N PHE A 171 5.97 -12.54 -16.21
CA PHE A 171 5.63 -11.20 -15.69
C PHE A 171 4.89 -10.34 -16.76
N PHE A 172 5.46 -10.19 -17.93
CA PHE A 172 4.83 -9.44 -19.03
C PHE A 172 3.60 -10.15 -19.60
N GLY A 173 3.59 -11.49 -19.64
CA GLY A 173 2.42 -12.26 -20.06
C GLY A 173 1.22 -12.03 -19.12
N TYR A 174 1.45 -11.97 -17.82
CA TYR A 174 0.41 -11.61 -16.85
C TYR A 174 -0.09 -10.18 -17.06
N MET A 175 0.83 -9.22 -17.25
CA MET A 175 0.46 -7.82 -17.48
C MET A 175 -0.43 -7.64 -18.73
N LEU A 176 -0.19 -8.37 -19.80
CA LEU A 176 -1.06 -8.30 -20.99
C LEU A 176 -2.51 -8.69 -20.66
N TRP A 177 -2.69 -9.75 -19.88
CA TRP A 177 -4.01 -10.17 -19.43
C TRP A 177 -4.65 -9.17 -18.46
N SER A 178 -3.91 -8.75 -17.45
CA SER A 178 -4.41 -7.83 -16.43
C SER A 178 -4.75 -6.46 -17.02
N VAL A 179 -3.90 -5.89 -17.86
CA VAL A 179 -4.18 -4.62 -18.53
C VAL A 179 -5.40 -4.75 -19.45
N GLY A 180 -5.48 -5.82 -20.25
CA GLY A 180 -6.60 -6.02 -21.17
C GLY A 180 -7.96 -6.14 -20.47
N ILE A 181 -8.00 -6.68 -19.26
CA ILE A 181 -9.24 -6.88 -18.50
C ILE A 181 -9.49 -5.73 -17.52
N LEU A 182 -8.47 -5.33 -16.75
CA LEU A 182 -8.65 -4.38 -15.64
C LEU A 182 -8.72 -2.93 -16.11
N PHE A 183 -7.98 -2.52 -17.13
CA PHE A 183 -8.00 -1.12 -17.58
C PHE A 183 -9.37 -0.66 -18.10
N PRO A 184 -10.12 -1.45 -18.89
CA PRO A 184 -11.52 -1.12 -19.18
C PRO A 184 -12.38 -0.93 -17.93
N CYS A 185 -12.19 -1.79 -16.91
CA CYS A 185 -12.89 -1.65 -15.63
C CYS A 185 -12.47 -0.35 -14.89
N PHE A 186 -11.18 -0.02 -14.87
CA PHE A 186 -10.68 1.20 -14.26
C PHE A 186 -11.16 2.46 -14.99
N ALA A 187 -11.23 2.43 -16.32
CA ALA A 187 -11.81 3.51 -17.10
C ALA A 187 -13.30 3.72 -16.77
N LEU A 188 -14.05 2.63 -16.62
CA LEU A 188 -15.45 2.70 -16.20
C LEU A 188 -15.58 3.26 -14.78
N ILE A 189 -14.76 2.83 -13.82
CA ILE A 189 -14.73 3.36 -12.45
C ILE A 189 -14.40 4.87 -12.48
N THR A 190 -13.40 5.26 -13.27
CA THR A 190 -13.04 6.68 -13.41
C THR A 190 -14.23 7.51 -13.89
N TYR A 191 -14.90 7.04 -14.93
CA TYR A 191 -16.06 7.73 -15.51
C TYR A 191 -17.23 7.85 -14.53
N LEU A 192 -17.49 6.81 -13.73
CA LEU A 192 -18.64 6.76 -12.83
C LEU A 192 -18.43 7.51 -11.51
N PHE A 193 -17.19 7.59 -11.01
CA PHE A 193 -16.91 8.04 -9.64
C PHE A 193 -15.92 9.21 -9.54
N PHE A 194 -15.13 9.49 -10.57
CA PHE A 194 -14.02 10.45 -10.47
C PHE A 194 -14.00 11.50 -11.59
N MET A 195 -15.08 11.59 -12.39
CA MET A 195 -15.24 12.62 -13.45
C MET A 195 -16.42 13.56 -13.17
#